data_ac9aa7b999eb7b7d44c4df180a763a6c
#
_entry.id   ac9aa7b999eb7b7d44c4df180a763a6c
#
_cell.length_a   1.000
_cell.length_b   1.000
_cell.length_c   1.000
_cell.angle_alpha   90.00
_cell.angle_beta   90.00
_cell.angle_gamma   90.00
#
_symmetry.space_group_name_H-M   'P 1'
#
loop_
_entity.id
_entity.type
_entity.pdbx_description
1 polymer ?
#
loop_
_entity_poly.entity_id
_entity_poly.type
_entity_poly.pdbx_seq_one_letter_code
_entity_poly.pdbx_strand_id
1 'polypeptide(L)'
;MTTDTVTTPSAKKLWLAAIKLPMYSVAIIPIILGTAIAYQETGRFSPPIFATFILSAILILAWLNLSNDVFDADTGIDVNKAHSIVNLTGNKSLIFWLSNLFLLVGIAGIFAISYWRGDWMILELIALCCFLGYTYQGPPFRLGYQGLGEIICFFTFGPLAIAAAYYSQAGTFSVSSLAASIIIGITTSIILFCSHFHQVADDLKAGKKSPIARLGTLKGSQVLTAVTVIVYVLTVVFVLLQVYPPLTLLIFLSLPFAWQLVNHVNQNHDQPQRVSNCKFIAVNLHFFIGILFALGYCLASRS
;
A
#
# COMPACT_ATOMS: atom_id res chain seq x y z
N MET A 1 -22.68 -36.19 -13.94
CA MET A 1 -21.95 -35.08 -14.59
C MET A 1 -22.74 -33.81 -14.33
N THR A 2 -22.43 -33.10 -13.25
CA THR A 2 -22.97 -31.76 -12.97
C THR A 2 -22.08 -30.77 -13.70
N THR A 3 -22.58 -30.19 -14.79
CA THR A 3 -21.95 -29.07 -15.46
C THR A 3 -22.03 -27.86 -14.54
N ASP A 4 -20.94 -27.56 -13.82
CA ASP A 4 -20.77 -26.28 -13.16
C ASP A 4 -20.81 -25.18 -14.23
N THR A 5 -21.95 -24.51 -14.33
CA THR A 5 -22.09 -23.31 -15.14
C THR A 5 -21.22 -22.22 -14.52
N VAL A 6 -20.03 -21.99 -15.11
CA VAL A 6 -19.16 -20.85 -14.79
C VAL A 6 -19.97 -19.59 -15.13
N THR A 7 -20.63 -19.02 -14.13
CA THR A 7 -21.35 -17.76 -14.30
C THR A 7 -20.32 -16.64 -14.52
N THR A 8 -20.28 -16.06 -15.72
CA THR A 8 -19.49 -14.88 -16.04
C THR A 8 -19.86 -13.75 -15.07
N PRO A 9 -18.87 -13.13 -14.39
CA PRO A 9 -19.16 -12.06 -13.44
C PRO A 9 -19.87 -10.89 -14.13
N SER A 10 -20.85 -10.28 -13.48
CA SER A 10 -21.56 -9.13 -14.03
C SER A 10 -20.59 -7.96 -14.29
N ALA A 11 -20.86 -7.14 -15.32
CA ALA A 11 -20.04 -5.96 -15.65
C ALA A 11 -19.79 -5.06 -14.44
N LYS A 12 -20.81 -4.85 -13.56
CA LYS A 12 -20.69 -4.10 -12.31
C LYS A 12 -19.62 -4.69 -11.36
N LYS A 13 -19.57 -6.02 -11.23
CA LYS A 13 -18.58 -6.70 -10.37
C LYS A 13 -17.16 -6.53 -10.93
N LEU A 14 -17.01 -6.62 -12.26
CA LEU A 14 -15.71 -6.42 -12.92
C LEU A 14 -15.19 -4.99 -12.73
N TRP A 15 -16.04 -3.96 -12.89
CA TRP A 15 -15.67 -2.57 -12.66
C TRP A 15 -15.30 -2.30 -11.21
N LEU A 16 -16.05 -2.81 -10.23
CA LEU A 16 -15.72 -2.67 -8.81
C LEU A 16 -14.38 -3.33 -8.48
N ALA A 17 -14.09 -4.50 -9.07
CA ALA A 17 -12.80 -5.16 -8.90
C ALA A 17 -11.65 -4.37 -9.56
N ALA A 18 -11.90 -3.74 -10.71
CA ALA A 18 -10.92 -2.95 -11.44
C ALA A 18 -10.55 -1.64 -10.72
N ILE A 19 -11.52 -0.96 -10.09
CA ILE A 19 -11.30 0.28 -9.31
C ILE A 19 -10.49 0.00 -8.03
N LYS A 20 -10.55 -1.23 -7.47
CA LYS A 20 -9.76 -1.66 -6.31
C LYS A 20 -9.94 -0.75 -5.08
N LEU A 21 -11.17 -0.27 -4.79
CA LEU A 21 -11.46 0.70 -3.74
C LEU A 21 -10.74 0.42 -2.40
N PRO A 22 -10.69 -0.82 -1.86
CA PRO A 22 -10.00 -1.08 -0.60
C PRO A 22 -8.51 -0.76 -0.63
N MET A 23 -7.88 -0.83 -1.81
CA MET A 23 -6.45 -0.55 -1.97
C MET A 23 -6.09 0.92 -1.73
N TYR A 24 -7.05 1.85 -1.83
CA TYR A 24 -6.78 3.28 -1.59
C TYR A 24 -6.44 3.59 -0.14
N SER A 25 -6.79 2.70 0.80
CA SER A 25 -6.32 2.80 2.20
C SER A 25 -4.80 2.84 2.31
N VAL A 26 -4.09 2.18 1.38
CA VAL A 26 -2.62 2.14 1.35
C VAL A 26 -2.01 3.55 1.18
N ALA A 27 -2.67 4.44 0.43
CA ALA A 27 -2.23 5.83 0.29
C ALA A 27 -2.74 6.73 1.42
N ILE A 28 -3.93 6.46 1.94
CA ILE A 28 -4.60 7.30 2.94
C ILE A 28 -3.98 7.11 4.33
N ILE A 29 -3.68 5.88 4.73
CA ILE A 29 -3.17 5.55 6.07
C ILE A 29 -1.86 6.26 6.41
N PRO A 30 -0.83 6.31 5.53
CA PRO A 30 0.38 7.08 5.82
C PRO A 30 0.12 8.56 6.13
N ILE A 31 -0.83 9.18 5.42
CA ILE A 31 -1.16 10.59 5.60
C ILE A 31 -1.88 10.80 6.94
N ILE A 32 -2.84 9.94 7.27
CA ILE A 32 -3.53 9.99 8.56
C ILE A 32 -2.53 9.81 9.71
N LEU A 33 -1.68 8.78 9.66
CA LEU A 33 -0.75 8.48 10.74
C LEU A 33 0.33 9.55 10.88
N GLY A 34 0.96 9.99 9.78
CA GLY A 34 1.96 11.06 9.82
C GLY A 34 1.40 12.36 10.39
N THR A 35 0.15 12.71 10.03
CA THR A 35 -0.57 13.86 10.58
C THR A 35 -0.91 13.68 12.07
N ALA A 36 -1.34 12.49 12.49
CA ALA A 36 -1.65 12.18 13.90
C ALA A 36 -0.41 12.31 14.80
N ILE A 37 0.75 11.81 14.33
CA ILE A 37 2.02 11.95 15.04
C ILE A 37 2.42 13.43 15.14
N ALA A 38 2.34 14.18 14.03
CA ALA A 38 2.65 15.60 14.02
C ALA A 38 1.76 16.38 14.99
N TYR A 39 0.47 16.07 15.05
CA TYR A 39 -0.48 16.68 15.99
C TYR A 39 -0.14 16.36 17.45
N GLN A 40 0.18 15.10 17.74
CA GLN A 40 0.56 14.70 19.11
C GLN A 40 1.84 15.42 19.58
N GLU A 41 2.88 15.48 18.75
CA GLU A 41 4.18 16.04 19.14
C GLU A 41 4.20 17.57 19.12
N THR A 42 3.47 18.21 18.21
CA THR A 42 3.60 19.68 17.99
C THR A 42 2.32 20.46 18.30
N GLY A 43 1.19 19.80 18.46
CA GLY A 43 -0.13 20.42 18.55
C GLY A 43 -0.62 21.07 17.25
N ARG A 44 0.13 20.96 16.16
CA ARG A 44 -0.19 21.59 14.88
C ARG A 44 -1.04 20.67 14.02
N PHE A 45 -2.13 21.23 13.48
CA PHE A 45 -2.97 20.57 12.48
C PHE A 45 -3.49 21.61 11.51
N SER A 46 -3.22 21.41 10.23
CA SER A 46 -3.74 22.24 9.14
C SER A 46 -4.72 21.43 8.30
N PRO A 47 -6.06 21.62 8.47
CA PRO A 47 -7.05 20.89 7.69
C PRO A 47 -6.90 21.05 6.18
N PRO A 48 -6.58 22.25 5.61
CA PRO A 48 -6.38 22.39 4.17
C PRO A 48 -5.21 21.55 3.66
N ILE A 49 -4.06 21.54 4.37
CA ILE A 49 -2.90 20.71 3.99
C ILE A 49 -3.27 19.24 4.05
N PHE A 50 -3.93 18.80 5.12
CA PHE A 50 -4.36 17.41 5.28
C PHE A 50 -5.30 16.96 4.17
N ALA A 51 -6.36 17.74 3.89
CA ALA A 51 -7.35 17.42 2.85
C ALA A 51 -6.71 17.37 1.45
N THR A 52 -5.87 18.37 1.12
CA THR A 52 -5.15 18.41 -0.16
C THR A 52 -4.21 17.21 -0.29
N PHE A 53 -3.51 16.82 0.79
CA PHE A 53 -2.61 15.68 0.76
C PHE A 53 -3.37 14.36 0.54
N ILE A 54 -4.48 14.14 1.26
CA ILE A 54 -5.34 12.95 1.06
C ILE A 54 -5.80 12.85 -0.39
N LEU A 55 -6.32 13.95 -0.96
CA LEU A 55 -6.77 13.96 -2.36
C LEU A 55 -5.62 13.67 -3.33
N SER A 56 -4.46 14.30 -3.13
CA SER A 56 -3.27 14.07 -3.94
C SER A 56 -2.79 12.63 -3.86
N ALA A 57 -2.75 12.05 -2.65
CA ALA A 57 -2.35 10.66 -2.45
C ALA A 57 -3.29 9.67 -3.15
N ILE A 58 -4.61 9.91 -3.12
CA ILE A 58 -5.61 9.12 -3.84
C ILE A 58 -5.35 9.20 -5.35
N LEU A 59 -5.13 10.39 -5.91
CA LEU A 59 -4.88 10.58 -7.33
C LEU A 59 -3.56 9.94 -7.78
N ILE A 60 -2.49 10.08 -7.00
CA ILE A 60 -1.19 9.45 -7.29
C ILE A 60 -1.32 7.91 -7.23
N LEU A 61 -2.07 7.36 -6.27
CA LEU A 61 -2.31 5.92 -6.23
C LEU A 61 -3.20 5.45 -7.40
N ALA A 62 -4.18 6.25 -7.83
CA ALA A 62 -4.95 5.97 -9.02
C ALA A 62 -4.06 5.92 -10.27
N TRP A 63 -3.13 6.88 -10.40
CA TRP A 63 -2.11 6.83 -11.44
C TRP A 63 -1.31 5.54 -11.40
N LEU A 64 -0.78 5.14 -10.24
CA LEU A 64 -0.01 3.89 -10.09
C LEU A 64 -0.83 2.68 -10.54
N ASN A 65 -2.07 2.55 -10.10
CA ASN A 65 -2.94 1.42 -10.44
C ASN A 65 -3.24 1.36 -11.95
N LEU A 66 -3.55 2.50 -12.57
CA LEU A 66 -3.86 2.56 -14.00
C LEU A 66 -2.62 2.35 -14.85
N SER A 67 -1.47 2.94 -14.46
CA SER A 67 -0.20 2.75 -15.15
C SER A 67 0.25 1.29 -15.10
N ASN A 68 0.05 0.60 -13.98
CA ASN A 68 0.33 -0.83 -13.88
C ASN A 68 -0.48 -1.63 -14.89
N ASP A 69 -1.80 -1.39 -15.01
CA ASP A 69 -2.66 -2.08 -15.99
C ASP A 69 -2.21 -1.77 -17.45
N VAL A 70 -1.71 -0.54 -17.72
CA VAL A 70 -1.16 -0.15 -19.03
C VAL A 70 0.15 -0.90 -19.34
N PHE A 71 1.08 -0.94 -18.39
CA PHE A 71 2.39 -1.58 -18.60
C PHE A 71 2.31 -3.11 -18.57
N ASP A 72 1.40 -3.68 -17.77
CA ASP A 72 1.14 -5.13 -17.74
C ASP A 72 0.49 -5.61 -19.05
N ALA A 73 -0.34 -4.79 -19.71
CA ALA A 73 -0.85 -5.08 -21.03
C ALA A 73 0.25 -5.25 -22.09
N ASP A 74 1.40 -4.53 -21.93
CA ASP A 74 2.55 -4.65 -22.84
C ASP A 74 3.36 -5.93 -22.62
N THR A 75 3.30 -6.52 -21.44
CA THR A 75 4.03 -7.75 -21.10
C THR A 75 3.23 -9.02 -21.34
N GLY A 76 1.91 -8.89 -21.58
CA GLY A 76 1.01 -10.01 -21.73
C GLY A 76 0.69 -10.78 -20.45
N ILE A 77 1.13 -10.29 -19.27
CA ILE A 77 0.85 -10.95 -17.98
C ILE A 77 -0.64 -10.87 -17.63
N ASP A 78 -1.32 -9.84 -18.11
CA ASP A 78 -2.73 -9.56 -17.82
C ASP A 78 -3.72 -10.08 -18.86
N VAL A 79 -3.28 -10.91 -19.84
CA VAL A 79 -4.14 -11.44 -20.91
C VAL A 79 -5.39 -12.14 -20.34
N ASN A 80 -5.24 -12.85 -19.23
CA ASN A 80 -6.34 -13.59 -18.58
C ASN A 80 -7.03 -12.80 -17.45
N LYS A 81 -6.63 -11.55 -17.19
CA LYS A 81 -7.16 -10.74 -16.09
C LYS A 81 -8.40 -9.94 -16.54
N ALA A 82 -9.57 -10.55 -16.42
CA ALA A 82 -10.84 -9.95 -16.83
C ALA A 82 -11.16 -8.59 -16.16
N HIS A 83 -10.54 -8.27 -15.02
CA HIS A 83 -10.72 -7.01 -14.28
C HIS A 83 -9.60 -5.99 -14.48
N SER A 84 -8.72 -6.15 -15.47
CA SER A 84 -7.82 -5.07 -15.92
C SER A 84 -8.65 -3.98 -16.58
N ILE A 85 -8.42 -2.71 -16.21
CA ILE A 85 -9.16 -1.57 -16.80
C ILE A 85 -8.88 -1.46 -18.30
N VAL A 86 -7.67 -1.79 -18.74
CA VAL A 86 -7.33 -1.84 -20.17
C VAL A 86 -8.16 -2.88 -20.90
N ASN A 87 -8.33 -4.09 -20.32
CA ASN A 87 -9.15 -5.14 -20.91
C ASN A 87 -10.64 -4.80 -20.91
N LEU A 88 -11.13 -4.14 -19.85
CA LEU A 88 -12.54 -3.73 -19.73
C LEU A 88 -12.92 -2.61 -20.70
N THR A 89 -12.00 -1.67 -20.96
CA THR A 89 -12.26 -0.54 -21.85
C THR A 89 -11.88 -0.80 -23.31
N GLY A 90 -10.99 -1.76 -23.55
CA GLY A 90 -10.39 -1.98 -24.86
C GLY A 90 -9.54 -0.81 -25.38
N ASN A 91 -9.27 0.21 -24.55
CA ASN A 91 -8.58 1.43 -24.98
C ASN A 91 -7.41 1.78 -24.05
N LYS A 92 -6.26 1.17 -24.35
CA LYS A 92 -5.01 1.39 -23.60
C LYS A 92 -4.57 2.88 -23.62
N SER A 93 -4.71 3.56 -24.78
CA SER A 93 -4.30 4.96 -24.91
C SER A 93 -5.11 5.87 -23.99
N LEU A 94 -6.43 5.66 -23.90
CA LEU A 94 -7.28 6.42 -22.98
C LEU A 94 -6.82 6.24 -21.52
N ILE A 95 -6.56 5.00 -21.11
CA ILE A 95 -6.13 4.71 -19.74
C ILE A 95 -4.76 5.30 -19.45
N PHE A 96 -3.83 5.27 -20.41
CA PHE A 96 -2.53 5.91 -20.29
C PHE A 96 -2.67 7.43 -20.04
N TRP A 97 -3.44 8.14 -20.85
CA TRP A 97 -3.61 9.59 -20.69
C TRP A 97 -4.38 9.94 -19.41
N LEU A 98 -5.41 9.18 -19.07
CA LEU A 98 -6.16 9.37 -17.83
C LEU A 98 -5.28 9.16 -16.59
N SER A 99 -4.41 8.15 -16.60
CA SER A 99 -3.46 7.91 -15.50
C SER A 99 -2.51 9.09 -15.33
N ASN A 100 -1.93 9.61 -16.42
CA ASN A 100 -1.03 10.76 -16.35
C ASN A 100 -1.74 12.05 -15.91
N LEU A 101 -3.02 12.23 -16.28
CA LEU A 101 -3.82 13.34 -15.76
C LEU A 101 -3.96 13.25 -14.23
N PHE A 102 -4.22 12.06 -13.68
CA PHE A 102 -4.29 11.88 -12.22
C PHE A 102 -2.95 12.17 -11.54
N LEU A 103 -1.83 11.78 -12.14
CA LEU A 103 -0.50 12.14 -11.64
C LEU A 103 -0.32 13.66 -11.62
N LEU A 104 -0.62 14.34 -12.73
CA LEU A 104 -0.45 15.79 -12.84
C LEU A 104 -1.28 16.54 -11.79
N VAL A 105 -2.55 16.18 -11.62
CA VAL A 105 -3.43 16.82 -10.62
C VAL A 105 -2.96 16.49 -9.20
N GLY A 106 -2.54 15.24 -8.94
CA GLY A 106 -1.99 14.85 -7.65
C GLY A 106 -0.71 15.61 -7.30
N ILE A 107 0.23 15.73 -8.25
CA ILE A 107 1.47 16.50 -8.05
C ILE A 107 1.18 18.00 -7.92
N ALA A 108 0.21 18.54 -8.63
CA ALA A 108 -0.20 19.94 -8.46
C ALA A 108 -0.70 20.22 -7.04
N GLY A 109 -1.43 19.28 -6.42
CA GLY A 109 -1.83 19.38 -5.01
C GLY A 109 -0.63 19.33 -4.05
N ILE A 110 0.35 18.45 -4.29
CA ILE A 110 1.59 18.41 -3.50
C ILE A 110 2.41 19.70 -3.67
N PHE A 111 2.48 20.22 -4.89
CA PHE A 111 3.10 21.51 -5.18
C PHE A 111 2.43 22.65 -4.38
N ALA A 112 1.08 22.67 -4.34
CA ALA A 112 0.33 23.65 -3.56
C ALA A 112 0.66 23.57 -2.07
N ILE A 113 0.79 22.34 -1.49
CA ILE A 113 1.20 22.15 -0.11
C ILE A 113 2.61 22.70 0.12
N SER A 114 3.57 22.39 -0.76
CA SER A 114 4.94 22.88 -0.66
C SER A 114 5.00 24.40 -0.76
N TYR A 115 4.21 25.01 -1.65
CA TYR A 115 4.07 26.46 -1.77
C TYR A 115 3.50 27.11 -0.50
N TRP A 116 2.42 26.54 0.09
CA TRP A 116 1.84 27.04 1.34
C TRP A 116 2.80 26.92 2.54
N ARG A 117 3.64 25.89 2.53
CA ARG A 117 4.68 25.69 3.56
C ARG A 117 5.91 26.56 3.33
N GLY A 118 6.13 27.09 2.13
CA GLY A 118 7.36 27.76 1.75
C GLY A 118 8.58 26.83 1.71
N ASP A 119 8.37 25.53 1.50
CA ASP A 119 9.41 24.51 1.55
C ASP A 119 9.13 23.39 0.53
N TRP A 120 10.16 22.95 -0.17
CA TRP A 120 10.06 21.97 -1.27
C TRP A 120 10.25 20.53 -0.83
N MET A 121 10.64 20.26 0.42
CA MET A 121 10.93 18.93 0.95
C MET A 121 9.77 17.94 0.70
N ILE A 122 8.51 18.39 0.85
CA ILE A 122 7.34 17.52 0.63
C ILE A 122 7.25 17.08 -0.83
N LEU A 123 7.48 18.02 -1.77
CA LEU A 123 7.48 17.73 -3.20
C LEU A 123 8.61 16.75 -3.56
N GLU A 124 9.80 16.93 -2.99
CA GLU A 124 10.94 16.05 -3.22
C GLU A 124 10.67 14.62 -2.73
N LEU A 125 10.13 14.46 -1.53
CA LEU A 125 9.77 13.16 -0.98
C LEU A 125 8.69 12.45 -1.82
N ILE A 126 7.66 13.18 -2.25
CA ILE A 126 6.59 12.60 -3.07
C ILE A 126 7.06 12.35 -4.53
N ALA A 127 7.91 13.21 -5.08
CA ALA A 127 8.54 12.96 -6.38
C ALA A 127 9.36 11.66 -6.35
N LEU A 128 10.11 11.41 -5.26
CA LEU A 128 10.83 10.16 -5.07
C LEU A 128 9.86 8.97 -4.96
N CYS A 129 8.72 9.11 -4.25
CA CYS A 129 7.67 8.10 -4.23
C CYS A 129 7.15 7.77 -5.64
N CYS A 130 6.86 8.80 -6.44
CA CYS A 130 6.38 8.64 -7.81
C CYS A 130 7.44 7.98 -8.70
N PHE A 131 8.70 8.36 -8.55
CA PHE A 131 9.83 7.74 -9.27
C PHE A 131 9.95 6.25 -8.94
N LEU A 132 9.96 5.88 -7.65
CA LEU A 132 10.00 4.49 -7.21
C LEU A 132 8.77 3.71 -7.71
N GLY A 133 7.58 4.31 -7.64
CA GLY A 133 6.36 3.73 -8.17
C GLY A 133 6.41 3.49 -9.68
N TYR A 134 6.96 4.43 -10.44
CA TYR A 134 7.20 4.23 -11.88
C TYR A 134 8.17 3.09 -12.14
N THR A 135 9.31 3.06 -11.43
CA THR A 135 10.34 2.02 -11.64
C THR A 135 9.84 0.62 -11.30
N TYR A 136 8.79 0.52 -10.48
CA TYR A 136 8.19 -0.77 -10.12
C TYR A 136 7.65 -1.54 -11.34
N GLN A 137 6.89 -0.88 -12.23
CA GLN A 137 6.25 -1.51 -13.40
C GLN A 137 6.71 -0.90 -14.73
N GLY A 138 7.14 0.37 -14.72
CA GLY A 138 7.46 1.12 -15.94
C GLY A 138 8.74 0.67 -16.62
N PRO A 139 8.75 0.68 -17.98
CA PRO A 139 9.95 0.45 -18.75
C PRO A 139 10.96 1.62 -18.57
N PRO A 140 12.27 1.38 -18.65
CA PRO A 140 12.94 0.08 -18.88
C PRO A 140 13.15 -0.72 -17.59
N PHE A 141 12.79 -0.18 -16.41
CA PHE A 141 13.21 -0.70 -15.11
C PHE A 141 12.50 -1.98 -14.70
N ARG A 142 11.16 -1.95 -14.60
CA ARG A 142 10.30 -3.09 -14.20
C ARG A 142 10.84 -3.84 -12.98
N LEU A 143 11.23 -3.12 -11.93
CA LEU A 143 11.88 -3.69 -10.74
C LEU A 143 10.97 -4.67 -9.97
N GLY A 144 9.64 -4.51 -10.09
CA GLY A 144 8.67 -5.48 -9.59
C GLY A 144 8.84 -6.88 -10.19
N TYR A 145 9.22 -6.97 -11.47
CA TYR A 145 9.53 -8.24 -12.13
C TYR A 145 10.83 -8.87 -11.62
N GLN A 146 11.73 -8.07 -11.06
CA GLN A 146 12.99 -8.54 -10.49
C GLN A 146 12.83 -8.97 -9.01
N GLY A 147 11.62 -8.83 -8.43
CA GLY A 147 11.31 -9.19 -7.04
C GLY A 147 11.70 -8.12 -6.03
N LEU A 148 11.79 -6.86 -6.44
CA LEU A 148 12.05 -5.71 -5.58
C LEU A 148 10.77 -4.97 -5.18
N GLY A 149 9.61 -5.50 -5.54
CA GLY A 149 8.32 -4.84 -5.32
C GLY A 149 8.03 -4.53 -3.86
N GLU A 150 8.23 -5.51 -2.97
CA GLU A 150 7.98 -5.35 -1.54
C GLU A 150 8.90 -4.30 -0.91
N ILE A 151 10.14 -4.22 -1.36
CA ILE A 151 11.11 -3.21 -0.91
C ILE A 151 10.65 -1.81 -1.36
N ILE A 152 10.24 -1.67 -2.62
CA ILE A 152 9.71 -0.41 -3.14
C ILE A 152 8.45 0.00 -2.36
N CYS A 153 7.50 -0.92 -2.14
CA CYS A 153 6.30 -0.65 -1.35
C CYS A 153 6.65 -0.22 0.08
N PHE A 154 7.62 -0.90 0.73
CA PHE A 154 8.06 -0.55 2.06
C PHE A 154 8.52 0.91 2.13
N PHE A 155 9.46 1.31 1.29
CA PHE A 155 10.01 2.65 1.33
C PHE A 155 9.00 3.73 0.90
N THR A 156 8.20 3.45 -0.14
CA THR A 156 7.27 4.43 -0.71
C THR A 156 6.13 4.74 0.25
N PHE A 157 5.46 3.73 0.80
CA PHE A 157 4.27 3.91 1.67
C PHE A 157 4.62 3.99 3.15
N GLY A 158 5.80 3.54 3.57
CA GLY A 158 6.32 3.71 4.90
C GLY A 158 7.12 5.00 5.04
N PRO A 159 8.48 4.93 5.00
CA PRO A 159 9.35 6.05 5.31
C PRO A 159 9.05 7.33 4.54
N LEU A 160 8.91 7.27 3.22
CA LEU A 160 8.75 8.47 2.40
C LEU A 160 7.37 9.12 2.59
N ALA A 161 6.29 8.34 2.51
CA ALA A 161 4.94 8.90 2.62
C ALA A 161 4.64 9.43 4.03
N ILE A 162 5.06 8.71 5.08
CA ILE A 162 4.85 9.15 6.47
C ILE A 162 5.73 10.36 6.79
N ALA A 163 7.00 10.37 6.37
CA ALA A 163 7.86 11.54 6.54
C ALA A 163 7.29 12.77 5.85
N ALA A 164 6.80 12.64 4.60
CA ALA A 164 6.16 13.74 3.88
C ALA A 164 4.89 14.24 4.59
N ALA A 165 4.04 13.31 5.07
CA ALA A 165 2.81 13.65 5.79
C ALA A 165 3.10 14.35 7.12
N TYR A 166 4.02 13.83 7.93
CA TYR A 166 4.47 14.44 9.16
C TYR A 166 5.05 15.84 8.90
N TYR A 167 6.01 15.92 7.96
CA TYR A 167 6.69 17.18 7.62
C TYR A 167 5.71 18.23 7.11
N SER A 168 4.67 17.84 6.38
CA SER A 168 3.65 18.77 5.88
C SER A 168 2.93 19.53 7.01
N GLN A 169 2.81 18.93 8.18
CA GLN A 169 2.18 19.54 9.35
C GLN A 169 3.21 20.22 10.28
N ALA A 170 4.33 19.53 10.57
CA ALA A 170 5.29 19.95 11.58
C ALA A 170 6.41 20.87 11.04
N GLY A 171 6.82 20.72 9.78
CA GLY A 171 7.95 21.43 9.17
C GLY A 171 9.32 20.93 9.62
N THR A 172 9.37 19.70 10.14
CA THR A 172 10.59 19.02 10.63
C THR A 172 10.38 17.52 10.50
N PHE A 173 11.39 16.71 10.86
CA PHE A 173 11.32 15.26 10.95
C PHE A 173 11.24 14.81 12.42
N SER A 174 10.72 13.61 12.65
CA SER A 174 10.58 13.00 13.97
C SER A 174 11.06 11.55 13.96
N VAL A 175 11.74 11.15 15.04
CA VAL A 175 12.16 9.77 15.27
C VAL A 175 10.93 8.86 15.41
N SER A 176 9.88 9.34 16.10
CA SER A 176 8.64 8.61 16.28
C SER A 176 7.94 8.35 14.93
N SER A 177 7.89 9.37 14.05
CA SER A 177 7.31 9.22 12.71
C SER A 177 8.12 8.25 11.84
N LEU A 178 9.44 8.28 11.92
CA LEU A 178 10.32 7.36 11.20
C LEU A 178 10.15 5.92 11.71
N ALA A 179 10.09 5.72 13.03
CA ALA A 179 9.82 4.40 13.60
C ALA A 179 8.43 3.87 13.20
N ALA A 180 7.37 4.71 13.27
CA ALA A 180 6.02 4.34 12.86
C ALA A 180 5.93 3.97 11.38
N SER A 181 6.76 4.60 10.55
CA SER A 181 6.83 4.30 9.12
C SER A 181 7.29 2.88 8.81
N ILE A 182 8.11 2.28 9.69
CA ILE A 182 8.54 0.87 9.56
C ILE A 182 7.33 -0.07 9.65
N ILE A 183 6.44 0.16 10.61
CA ILE A 183 5.23 -0.66 10.80
C ILE A 183 4.33 -0.57 9.56
N ILE A 184 4.08 0.63 9.06
CA ILE A 184 3.22 0.84 7.88
C ILE A 184 3.89 0.31 6.60
N GLY A 185 5.18 0.52 6.43
CA GLY A 185 5.94 -0.04 5.31
C GLY A 185 5.87 -1.58 5.28
N ILE A 186 6.03 -2.24 6.44
CA ILE A 186 5.89 -3.71 6.55
C ILE A 186 4.47 -4.14 6.16
N THR A 187 3.45 -3.52 6.73
CA THR A 187 2.06 -3.92 6.45
C THR A 187 1.65 -3.68 5.00
N THR A 188 2.17 -2.63 4.36
CA THR A 188 1.98 -2.41 2.91
C THR A 188 2.69 -3.48 2.08
N SER A 189 3.93 -3.84 2.44
CA SER A 189 4.65 -4.93 1.78
C SER A 189 3.94 -6.27 1.93
N ILE A 190 3.30 -6.56 3.06
CA ILE A 190 2.46 -7.75 3.27
C ILE A 190 1.32 -7.81 2.25
N ILE A 191 0.69 -6.67 1.90
CA ILE A 191 -0.40 -6.64 0.91
C ILE A 191 0.12 -7.10 -0.46
N LEU A 192 1.26 -6.58 -0.91
CA LEU A 192 1.87 -6.97 -2.17
C LEU A 192 2.32 -8.44 -2.14
N PHE A 193 2.97 -8.85 -1.06
CA PHE A 193 3.41 -10.22 -0.85
C PHE A 193 2.25 -11.22 -0.96
N CYS A 194 1.10 -10.90 -0.34
CA CYS A 194 -0.11 -11.70 -0.42
C CYS A 194 -0.66 -11.80 -1.86
N SER A 195 -0.47 -10.77 -2.68
CA SER A 195 -0.96 -10.80 -4.07
C SER A 195 -0.27 -11.87 -4.93
N HIS A 196 0.94 -12.28 -4.56
CA HIS A 196 1.72 -13.26 -5.33
C HIS A 196 1.33 -14.72 -5.08
N PHE A 197 0.63 -15.06 -3.98
CA PHE A 197 0.29 -16.47 -3.69
C PHE A 197 -0.57 -17.12 -4.77
N HIS A 198 -1.53 -16.40 -5.34
CA HIS A 198 -2.40 -16.93 -6.37
C HIS A 198 -1.88 -16.75 -7.80
N GLN A 199 -0.78 -15.99 -7.98
CA GLN A 199 -0.24 -15.61 -9.30
C GLN A 199 1.07 -16.33 -9.64
N VAL A 200 1.53 -17.31 -8.84
CA VAL A 200 2.83 -17.98 -9.03
C VAL A 200 3.01 -18.50 -10.44
N ALA A 201 1.99 -19.17 -11.01
CA ALA A 201 2.08 -19.74 -12.36
C ALA A 201 2.20 -18.65 -13.44
N ASP A 202 1.48 -17.55 -13.29
CA ASP A 202 1.51 -16.42 -14.24
C ASP A 202 2.82 -15.61 -14.09
N ASP A 203 3.26 -15.39 -12.86
CA ASP A 203 4.56 -14.75 -12.56
C ASP A 203 5.71 -15.53 -13.23
N LEU A 204 5.75 -16.85 -13.06
CA LEU A 204 6.78 -17.71 -13.67
C LEU A 204 6.74 -17.69 -15.20
N LYS A 205 5.56 -17.75 -15.80
CA LYS A 205 5.39 -17.65 -17.27
C LYS A 205 5.86 -16.32 -17.83
N ALA A 206 5.61 -15.22 -17.09
CA ALA A 206 6.03 -13.87 -17.47
C ALA A 206 7.50 -13.56 -17.10
N GLY A 207 8.24 -14.52 -16.54
CA GLY A 207 9.61 -14.34 -16.06
C GLY A 207 9.74 -13.43 -14.84
N LYS A 208 8.63 -13.17 -14.13
CA LYS A 208 8.61 -12.35 -12.92
C LYS A 208 9.12 -13.15 -11.73
N LYS A 209 10.09 -12.60 -11.03
CA LYS A 209 10.79 -13.22 -9.91
C LYS A 209 10.20 -12.77 -8.57
N SER A 210 8.87 -12.88 -8.40
CA SER A 210 8.23 -12.50 -7.13
C SER A 210 8.76 -13.34 -5.96
N PRO A 211 8.71 -12.83 -4.72
CA PRO A 211 9.20 -13.57 -3.55
C PRO A 211 8.56 -14.96 -3.41
N ILE A 212 7.25 -15.09 -3.68
CA ILE A 212 6.57 -16.39 -3.59
C ILE A 212 7.03 -17.34 -4.72
N ALA A 213 7.27 -16.84 -5.93
CA ALA A 213 7.81 -17.64 -7.02
C ALA A 213 9.22 -18.18 -6.70
N ARG A 214 10.02 -17.43 -5.92
CA ARG A 214 11.38 -17.85 -5.49
C ARG A 214 11.38 -18.77 -4.28
N LEU A 215 10.57 -18.49 -3.27
CA LEU A 215 10.56 -19.20 -1.99
C LEU A 215 9.69 -20.47 -2.04
N GLY A 216 8.69 -20.49 -2.93
CA GLY A 216 7.58 -21.42 -2.87
C GLY A 216 6.53 -21.01 -1.84
N THR A 217 5.30 -21.49 -2.04
CA THR A 217 4.14 -21.04 -1.26
C THR A 217 4.22 -21.41 0.23
N LEU A 218 4.77 -22.59 0.57
CA LEU A 218 4.93 -23.01 1.98
C LEU A 218 5.89 -22.11 2.75
N LYS A 219 7.10 -21.86 2.23
CA LYS A 219 8.04 -20.94 2.87
C LYS A 219 7.49 -19.53 2.88
N GLY A 220 6.79 -19.13 1.82
CA GLY A 220 6.09 -17.84 1.75
C GLY A 220 5.09 -17.66 2.90
N SER A 221 4.28 -18.68 3.22
CA SER A 221 3.32 -18.62 4.34
C SER A 221 4.01 -18.48 5.70
N GLN A 222 5.16 -19.15 5.89
CA GLN A 222 5.98 -19.04 7.10
C GLN A 222 6.58 -17.62 7.24
N VAL A 223 7.10 -17.05 6.14
CA VAL A 223 7.62 -15.68 6.11
C VAL A 223 6.49 -14.67 6.43
N LEU A 224 5.30 -14.84 5.83
CA LEU A 224 4.15 -14.01 6.13
C LEU A 224 3.81 -14.03 7.63
N THR A 225 3.78 -15.22 8.22
CA THR A 225 3.51 -15.40 9.66
C THR A 225 4.55 -14.66 10.50
N ALA A 226 5.84 -14.87 10.23
CA ALA A 226 6.93 -14.24 10.96
C ALA A 226 6.88 -12.70 10.85
N VAL A 227 6.70 -12.17 9.64
CA VAL A 227 6.64 -10.73 9.39
C VAL A 227 5.40 -10.10 10.05
N THR A 228 4.27 -10.79 10.06
CA THR A 228 3.05 -10.32 10.77
C THR A 228 3.30 -10.23 12.27
N VAL A 229 3.97 -11.21 12.89
CA VAL A 229 4.34 -11.18 14.31
C VAL A 229 5.32 -10.04 14.60
N ILE A 230 6.30 -9.82 13.73
CA ILE A 230 7.30 -8.74 13.86
C ILE A 230 6.63 -7.37 13.99
N VAL A 231 5.53 -7.08 13.30
CA VAL A 231 4.78 -5.82 13.41
C VAL A 231 4.40 -5.53 14.87
N TYR A 232 3.83 -6.52 15.56
CA TYR A 232 3.40 -6.36 16.96
C TYR A 232 4.58 -6.32 17.93
N VAL A 233 5.60 -7.16 17.71
CA VAL A 233 6.82 -7.16 18.52
C VAL A 233 7.54 -5.81 18.44
N LEU A 234 7.72 -5.27 17.23
CA LEU A 234 8.35 -3.95 17.05
C LEU A 234 7.54 -2.84 17.73
N THR A 235 6.21 -2.90 17.69
CA THR A 235 5.39 -1.90 18.38
C THR A 235 5.63 -1.94 19.88
N VAL A 236 5.67 -3.12 20.50
CA VAL A 236 6.00 -3.26 21.93
C VAL A 236 7.40 -2.73 22.21
N VAL A 237 8.38 -3.09 21.40
CA VAL A 237 9.77 -2.62 21.57
C VAL A 237 9.84 -1.10 21.51
N PHE A 238 9.19 -0.45 20.53
CA PHE A 238 9.21 1.00 20.42
C PHE A 238 8.44 1.71 21.56
N VAL A 239 7.42 1.09 22.13
CA VAL A 239 6.76 1.59 23.34
C VAL A 239 7.69 1.48 24.56
N LEU A 240 8.38 0.34 24.74
CA LEU A 240 9.34 0.14 25.82
C LEU A 240 10.54 1.09 25.72
N LEU A 241 10.97 1.41 24.49
CA LEU A 241 12.01 2.41 24.22
C LEU A 241 11.52 3.85 24.33
N GLN A 242 10.24 4.07 24.68
CA GLN A 242 9.62 5.40 24.79
C GLN A 242 9.62 6.20 23.47
N VAL A 243 9.77 5.51 22.33
CA VAL A 243 9.63 6.11 21.00
C VAL A 243 8.16 6.30 20.63
N TYR A 244 7.29 5.38 21.08
CA TYR A 244 5.86 5.48 20.90
C TYR A 244 5.13 5.75 22.21
N PRO A 245 4.04 6.52 22.19
CA PRO A 245 3.13 6.60 23.32
C PRO A 245 2.52 5.22 23.66
N PRO A 246 2.30 4.87 24.92
CA PRO A 246 1.72 3.58 25.32
C PRO A 246 0.38 3.25 24.66
N LEU A 247 -0.44 4.26 24.36
CA LEU A 247 -1.74 4.08 23.69
C LEU A 247 -1.62 3.57 22.25
N THR A 248 -0.44 3.59 21.64
CA THR A 248 -0.21 2.93 20.34
C THR A 248 -0.36 1.41 20.40
N LEU A 249 -0.32 0.81 21.61
CA LEU A 249 -0.67 -0.60 21.81
C LEU A 249 -2.13 -0.92 21.44
N LEU A 250 -2.98 0.08 21.17
CA LEU A 250 -4.29 -0.14 20.57
C LEU A 250 -4.23 -0.95 19.28
N ILE A 251 -3.10 -0.98 18.57
CA ILE A 251 -2.95 -1.84 17.38
C ILE A 251 -3.21 -3.33 17.67
N PHE A 252 -3.07 -3.77 18.94
CA PHE A 252 -3.36 -5.16 19.32
C PHE A 252 -4.84 -5.53 19.14
N LEU A 253 -5.74 -4.55 19.05
CA LEU A 253 -7.14 -4.79 18.66
C LEU A 253 -7.27 -5.26 17.20
N SER A 254 -6.22 -5.14 16.38
CA SER A 254 -6.17 -5.70 15.02
C SER A 254 -5.75 -7.18 14.97
N LEU A 255 -5.37 -7.80 16.09
CA LEU A 255 -4.97 -9.21 16.15
C LEU A 255 -5.96 -10.20 15.49
N PRO A 256 -7.28 -10.03 15.59
CA PRO A 256 -8.22 -10.92 14.88
C PRO A 256 -8.00 -10.93 13.36
N PHE A 257 -7.69 -9.77 12.76
CA PHE A 257 -7.40 -9.67 11.32
C PHE A 257 -6.04 -10.29 10.97
N ALA A 258 -5.04 -10.12 11.85
CA ALA A 258 -3.72 -10.76 11.71
C ALA A 258 -3.85 -12.29 11.76
N TRP A 259 -4.59 -12.80 12.74
CA TRP A 259 -4.85 -14.23 12.87
C TRP A 259 -5.63 -14.78 11.67
N GLN A 260 -6.66 -14.04 11.21
CA GLN A 260 -7.42 -14.41 10.01
C GLN A 260 -6.52 -14.52 8.78
N LEU A 261 -5.62 -13.53 8.56
CA LEU A 261 -4.69 -13.52 7.43
C LEU A 261 -3.73 -14.73 7.49
N VAL A 262 -3.06 -14.89 8.62
CA VAL A 262 -2.06 -15.94 8.82
C VAL A 262 -2.69 -17.33 8.70
N ASN A 263 -3.82 -17.56 9.36
CA ASN A 263 -4.51 -18.84 9.32
C ASN A 263 -5.04 -19.16 7.91
N HIS A 264 -5.64 -18.16 7.24
CA HIS A 264 -6.14 -18.33 5.87
C HIS A 264 -5.04 -18.73 4.89
N VAL A 265 -3.88 -18.03 4.93
CA VAL A 265 -2.77 -18.34 4.03
C VAL A 265 -2.12 -19.66 4.38
N ASN A 266 -1.88 -19.96 5.67
CA ASN A 266 -1.28 -21.24 6.07
C ASN A 266 -2.12 -22.46 5.66
N GLN A 267 -3.45 -22.34 5.64
CA GLN A 267 -4.35 -23.42 5.24
C GLN A 267 -4.54 -23.54 3.72
N ASN A 268 -4.26 -22.49 2.95
CA ASN A 268 -4.62 -22.46 1.53
C ASN A 268 -3.47 -22.04 0.61
N HIS A 269 -2.23 -21.94 1.12
CA HIS A 269 -1.09 -21.38 0.37
C HIS A 269 -0.84 -22.05 -0.99
N ASP A 270 -1.12 -23.34 -1.12
CA ASP A 270 -0.94 -24.17 -2.31
C ASP A 270 -2.21 -24.25 -3.21
N GLN A 271 -3.28 -23.57 -2.84
CA GLN A 271 -4.55 -23.55 -3.53
C GLN A 271 -4.86 -22.14 -4.10
N PRO A 272 -4.39 -21.81 -5.33
CA PRO A 272 -4.45 -20.46 -5.89
C PRO A 272 -5.85 -19.83 -5.86
N GLN A 273 -6.90 -20.60 -6.10
CA GLN A 273 -8.28 -20.10 -6.11
C GLN A 273 -8.76 -19.72 -4.70
N ARG A 274 -8.40 -20.53 -3.68
CA ARG A 274 -8.80 -20.28 -2.29
C ARG A 274 -8.01 -19.16 -1.65
N VAL A 275 -6.69 -19.09 -1.91
CA VAL A 275 -5.81 -18.06 -1.34
C VAL A 275 -5.97 -16.69 -2.02
N SER A 276 -6.67 -16.59 -3.13
CA SER A 276 -6.74 -15.39 -3.99
C SER A 276 -7.23 -14.12 -3.29
N ASN A 277 -8.02 -14.25 -2.23
CA ASN A 277 -8.55 -13.11 -1.45
C ASN A 277 -7.61 -12.66 -0.31
N CYS A 278 -6.49 -13.34 -0.06
CA CYS A 278 -5.59 -13.02 1.06
C CYS A 278 -5.07 -11.58 1.03
N LYS A 279 -4.86 -10.99 -0.16
CA LYS A 279 -4.49 -9.58 -0.30
C LYS A 279 -5.53 -8.62 0.28
N PHE A 280 -6.82 -8.92 0.18
CA PHE A 280 -7.88 -8.08 0.75
C PHE A 280 -7.97 -8.23 2.27
N ILE A 281 -7.67 -9.42 2.80
CA ILE A 281 -7.53 -9.64 4.25
C ILE A 281 -6.32 -8.84 4.76
N ALA A 282 -5.21 -8.82 4.01
CA ALA A 282 -4.04 -8.01 4.34
C ALA A 282 -4.33 -6.50 4.28
N VAL A 283 -5.14 -6.03 3.33
CA VAL A 283 -5.60 -4.64 3.26
C VAL A 283 -6.42 -4.27 4.51
N ASN A 284 -7.32 -5.14 4.94
CA ASN A 284 -8.09 -4.90 6.17
C ASN A 284 -7.15 -4.83 7.39
N LEU A 285 -6.19 -5.75 7.50
CA LEU A 285 -5.18 -5.72 8.58
C LEU A 285 -4.41 -4.39 8.57
N HIS A 286 -3.88 -3.98 7.41
CA HIS A 286 -3.17 -2.71 7.24
C HIS A 286 -4.03 -1.52 7.65
N PHE A 287 -5.29 -1.47 7.20
CA PHE A 287 -6.23 -0.40 7.53
C PHE A 287 -6.48 -0.31 9.04
N PHE A 288 -6.80 -1.43 9.70
CA PHE A 288 -7.05 -1.41 11.15
C PHE A 288 -5.79 -1.10 11.96
N ILE A 289 -4.63 -1.64 11.60
CA ILE A 289 -3.35 -1.25 12.22
C ILE A 289 -3.15 0.26 12.07
N GLY A 290 -3.29 0.81 10.87
CA GLY A 290 -3.04 2.24 10.62
C GLY A 290 -3.98 3.16 11.39
N ILE A 291 -5.29 2.86 11.39
CA ILE A 291 -6.28 3.65 12.13
C ILE A 291 -6.08 3.55 13.66
N LEU A 292 -5.87 2.33 14.19
CA LEU A 292 -5.66 2.14 15.62
C LEU A 292 -4.34 2.79 16.10
N PHE A 293 -3.32 2.76 15.24
CA PHE A 293 -2.06 3.42 15.51
C PHE A 293 -2.22 4.94 15.56
N ALA A 294 -2.90 5.53 14.56
CA ALA A 294 -3.19 6.95 14.53
C ALA A 294 -4.05 7.39 15.74
N LEU A 295 -5.06 6.60 16.09
CA LEU A 295 -5.87 6.83 17.30
C LEU A 295 -5.02 6.80 18.57
N GLY A 296 -4.07 5.85 18.67
CA GLY A 296 -3.15 5.76 19.79
C GLY A 296 -2.34 7.04 19.98
N TYR A 297 -1.87 7.67 18.87
CA TYR A 297 -1.21 8.98 18.94
C TYR A 297 -2.17 10.11 19.27
N CYS A 298 -3.34 10.17 18.66
CA CYS A 298 -4.32 11.24 18.92
C CYS A 298 -4.83 11.25 20.37
N LEU A 299 -4.95 10.08 21.00
CA LEU A 299 -5.45 9.94 22.37
C LEU A 299 -4.34 10.07 23.41
N ALA A 300 -3.07 9.97 23.01
CA ALA A 300 -1.95 10.18 23.92
C ALA A 300 -1.91 11.63 24.39
N SER A 301 -1.60 11.82 25.67
CA SER A 301 -1.30 13.16 26.20
C SER A 301 -0.14 13.79 25.43
N ARG A 302 -0.24 15.06 25.16
CA ARG A 302 0.87 15.81 24.55
C ARG A 302 2.03 15.86 25.54
N SER A 303 3.19 15.43 25.11
CA SER A 303 4.43 15.52 25.86
C SER A 303 5.01 16.92 25.81
#